data_9e3411bd2884837664106a0dee6ff09b
#
_entry.id   9e3411bd2884837664106a0dee6ff09b
#
_cell.length_a   1.000
_cell.length_b   1.000
_cell.length_c   1.000
_cell.angle_alpha   90.00
_cell.angle_beta   90.00
_cell.angle_gamma   90.00
#
_symmetry.space_group_name_H-M   'P 1'
#
loop_
_entity.id
_entity.type
_entity.pdbx_description
1 polymer ?
#
loop_
_entity_poly.entity_id
_entity_poly.type
_entity_poly.pdbx_seq_one_letter_code
_entity_poly.pdbx_strand_id
1 'polypeptide(L)'
;MTFRVAILGAGPSGLAQLRAFEAARRDGAEIPEIVCYEKQSDWGGMWNYTWRTGLDAYGEPVHGSMYRYLWSNGPKECLEFADYSFEEHFGRPIPSYPPRAVLRDYIMGRVAKSNMRQYIRFNTAVHWVAHDESTGKFAVTVRDLKQDEMSTEEFDHVIVATGHFSTPNAPYFEGLEQFPGRVLHAHDFRDA
;
A
#
# COMPACT_ATOMS: atom_id res chain seq x y z
N MET A 1 -1.10 -21.97 -21.02
CA MET A 1 -1.88 -20.75 -20.70
C MET A 1 -1.10 -19.99 -19.64
N THR A 2 -0.86 -18.72 -19.83
CA THR A 2 -0.18 -17.88 -18.84
C THR A 2 -1.21 -17.44 -17.81
N PHE A 3 -0.98 -17.73 -16.53
CA PHE A 3 -1.83 -17.27 -15.44
C PHE A 3 -1.76 -15.75 -15.31
N ARG A 4 -2.89 -15.12 -14.95
CA ARG A 4 -2.98 -13.70 -14.64
C ARG A 4 -3.17 -13.50 -13.13
N VAL A 5 -2.40 -12.60 -12.55
CA VAL A 5 -2.45 -12.30 -11.12
C VAL A 5 -2.72 -10.82 -10.90
N ALA A 6 -3.75 -10.50 -10.13
CA ALA A 6 -4.00 -9.16 -9.62
C ALA A 6 -3.37 -8.99 -8.23
N ILE A 7 -2.67 -7.88 -8.00
CA ILE A 7 -2.19 -7.45 -6.68
C ILE A 7 -2.93 -6.16 -6.32
N LEU A 8 -3.60 -6.16 -5.17
CA LEU A 8 -4.41 -5.03 -4.72
C LEU A 8 -3.64 -4.20 -3.70
N GLY A 9 -3.02 -3.12 -4.17
CA GLY A 9 -2.22 -2.19 -3.38
C GLY A 9 -0.71 -2.32 -3.62
N ALA A 10 -0.03 -1.19 -3.81
CA ALA A 10 1.42 -1.07 -3.93
C ALA A 10 2.07 -0.49 -2.66
N GLY A 11 1.53 -0.84 -1.49
CA GLY A 11 2.19 -0.67 -0.20
C GLY A 11 3.30 -1.71 0.01
N PRO A 12 3.96 -1.73 1.18
CA PRO A 12 5.09 -2.63 1.45
C PRO A 12 4.81 -4.10 1.12
N SER A 13 3.59 -4.60 1.39
CA SER A 13 3.20 -5.99 1.10
C SER A 13 3.12 -6.28 -0.39
N GLY A 14 2.43 -5.42 -1.16
CA GLY A 14 2.35 -5.58 -2.62
C GLY A 14 3.71 -5.43 -3.29
N LEU A 15 4.53 -4.49 -2.83
CA LEU A 15 5.90 -4.30 -3.30
C LEU A 15 6.79 -5.50 -2.99
N ALA A 16 6.62 -6.14 -1.83
CA ALA A 16 7.34 -7.38 -1.49
C ALA A 16 6.96 -8.52 -2.43
N GLN A 17 5.68 -8.66 -2.74
CA GLN A 17 5.21 -9.68 -3.70
C GLN A 17 5.73 -9.43 -5.11
N LEU A 18 5.69 -8.18 -5.60
CA LEU A 18 6.26 -7.81 -6.90
C LEU A 18 7.75 -8.13 -6.95
N ARG A 19 8.48 -7.86 -5.86
CA ARG A 19 9.90 -8.17 -5.75
C ARG A 19 10.17 -9.67 -5.82
N ALA A 20 9.31 -10.48 -5.20
CA ALA A 20 9.43 -11.94 -5.27
C ALA A 20 9.25 -12.47 -6.71
N PHE A 21 8.27 -11.95 -7.44
CA PHE A 21 8.09 -12.30 -8.85
C PHE A 21 9.28 -11.86 -9.72
N GLU A 22 9.81 -10.66 -9.49
CA GLU A 22 11.00 -10.20 -10.20
C GLU A 22 12.23 -11.05 -9.92
N ALA A 23 12.43 -11.46 -8.67
CA ALA A 23 13.52 -12.36 -8.30
C ALA A 23 13.38 -13.71 -9.00
N ALA A 24 12.19 -14.31 -8.96
CA ALA A 24 11.91 -15.57 -9.65
C ALA A 24 12.17 -15.48 -11.16
N ARG A 25 11.73 -14.39 -11.81
CA ARG A 25 12.00 -14.15 -13.23
C ARG A 25 13.49 -14.04 -13.52
N ARG A 26 14.23 -13.31 -12.71
CA ARG A 26 15.68 -13.16 -12.84
C ARG A 26 16.41 -14.50 -12.69
N ASP A 27 15.89 -15.37 -11.83
CA ASP A 27 16.42 -16.71 -11.61
C ASP A 27 15.95 -17.73 -12.67
N GLY A 28 15.26 -17.26 -13.74
CA GLY A 28 14.84 -18.05 -14.89
C GLY A 28 13.49 -18.75 -14.79
N ALA A 29 12.72 -18.46 -13.73
CA ALA A 29 11.37 -18.99 -13.62
C ALA A 29 10.39 -18.24 -14.53
N GLU A 30 9.40 -18.96 -15.08
CA GLU A 30 8.24 -18.34 -15.71
C GLU A 30 7.37 -17.68 -14.62
N ILE A 31 7.02 -16.42 -14.84
CA ILE A 31 6.11 -15.68 -13.94
C ILE A 31 4.78 -15.43 -14.64
N PRO A 32 3.66 -15.28 -13.87
CA PRO A 32 2.39 -14.92 -14.46
C PRO A 32 2.38 -13.53 -15.09
N GLU A 33 1.34 -13.22 -15.86
CA GLU A 33 1.00 -11.84 -16.19
C GLU A 33 0.52 -11.13 -14.92
N ILE A 34 1.18 -10.03 -14.54
CA ILE A 34 0.93 -9.35 -13.27
C ILE A 34 0.35 -7.97 -13.53
N VAL A 35 -0.74 -7.65 -12.81
CA VAL A 35 -1.28 -6.31 -12.72
C VAL A 35 -1.40 -5.95 -11.24
N CYS A 36 -0.73 -4.87 -10.83
CA CYS A 36 -0.85 -4.33 -9.48
C CYS A 36 -1.64 -3.02 -9.54
N TYR A 37 -2.74 -2.93 -8.81
CA TYR A 37 -3.58 -1.74 -8.74
C TYR A 37 -3.21 -0.91 -7.51
N GLU A 38 -2.92 0.38 -7.72
CA GLU A 38 -2.62 1.31 -6.64
C GLU A 38 -3.49 2.57 -6.78
N LYS A 39 -4.24 2.88 -5.76
CA LYS A 39 -5.13 4.04 -5.73
C LYS A 39 -4.37 5.37 -5.75
N GLN A 40 -3.22 5.44 -5.09
CA GLN A 40 -2.40 6.63 -5.05
C GLN A 40 -1.64 6.84 -6.37
N SER A 41 -1.11 8.03 -6.56
CA SER A 41 -0.28 8.37 -7.71
C SER A 41 1.15 7.82 -7.62
N ASP A 42 1.51 7.24 -6.49
CA ASP A 42 2.82 6.65 -6.24
C ASP A 42 2.70 5.44 -5.30
N TRP A 43 3.69 4.58 -5.33
CA TRP A 43 3.81 3.42 -4.45
C TRP A 43 4.21 3.82 -3.02
N GLY A 44 4.09 2.88 -2.06
CA GLY A 44 4.50 3.08 -0.67
C GLY A 44 3.35 2.96 0.33
N GLY A 45 2.11 2.92 -0.14
CA GLY A 45 0.93 2.71 0.69
C GLY A 45 0.83 3.77 1.79
N MET A 46 0.64 3.35 3.05
CA MET A 46 0.52 4.25 4.18
C MET A 46 1.78 5.10 4.46
N TRP A 47 2.97 4.70 3.97
CA TRP A 47 4.21 5.47 4.13
C TRP A 47 4.23 6.75 3.29
N ASN A 48 3.32 6.88 2.30
CA ASN A 48 3.04 8.13 1.63
C ASN A 48 2.17 9.00 2.52
N TYR A 49 2.81 9.93 3.24
CA TYR A 49 2.10 10.86 4.09
C TYR A 49 1.18 11.79 3.29
N THR A 50 -0.03 11.97 3.77
CA THR A 50 -0.94 13.02 3.32
C THR A 50 -1.52 13.75 4.53
N TRP A 51 -1.74 15.05 4.40
CA TRP A 51 -2.44 15.85 5.40
C TRP A 51 -3.97 15.67 5.33
N ARG A 52 -4.47 15.09 4.23
CA ARG A 52 -5.92 14.90 4.00
C ARG A 52 -6.50 13.86 4.93
N THR A 53 -7.75 14.07 5.32
CA THR A 53 -8.63 13.11 6.01
C THR A 53 -9.95 13.00 5.24
N GLY A 54 -10.77 12.03 5.56
CA GLY A 54 -12.07 11.82 4.91
C GLY A 54 -11.90 11.34 3.47
N LEU A 55 -12.24 12.19 2.49
CA LEU A 55 -12.14 11.87 1.07
C LEU A 55 -10.95 12.58 0.40
N ASP A 56 -10.38 11.94 -0.60
CA ASP A 56 -9.34 12.51 -1.44
C ASP A 56 -9.91 13.41 -2.55
N ALA A 57 -9.06 13.83 -3.49
CA ALA A 57 -9.48 14.72 -4.59
C ALA A 57 -10.40 14.04 -5.61
N TYR A 58 -10.50 12.72 -5.57
CA TYR A 58 -11.33 11.92 -6.48
C TYR A 58 -12.60 11.38 -5.80
N GLY A 59 -12.85 11.76 -4.54
CA GLY A 59 -13.99 11.28 -3.76
C GLY A 59 -13.78 9.89 -3.16
N GLU A 60 -12.56 9.35 -3.20
CA GLU A 60 -12.23 8.08 -2.57
C GLU A 60 -11.83 8.28 -1.10
N PRO A 61 -12.16 7.34 -0.20
CA PRO A 61 -11.71 7.43 1.19
C PRO A 61 -10.19 7.50 1.31
N VAL A 62 -9.70 8.42 2.14
CA VAL A 62 -8.26 8.50 2.44
C VAL A 62 -7.86 7.27 3.25
N HIS A 63 -7.01 6.44 2.68
CA HIS A 63 -6.62 5.15 3.24
C HIS A 63 -5.59 5.25 4.37
N GLY A 64 -4.70 6.23 4.30
CA GLY A 64 -3.56 6.32 5.23
C GLY A 64 -3.94 6.89 6.59
N SER A 65 -3.42 6.29 7.66
CA SER A 65 -3.50 6.77 9.04
C SER A 65 -2.19 7.39 9.53
N MET A 66 -1.23 7.61 8.62
CA MET A 66 0.08 8.16 8.93
C MET A 66 0.00 9.63 9.38
N TYR A 67 0.72 10.00 10.43
CA TYR A 67 0.91 11.38 10.85
C TYR A 67 2.35 11.88 10.56
N ARG A 68 2.49 13.19 10.42
CA ARG A 68 3.70 13.84 9.89
C ARG A 68 4.97 13.45 10.63
N TYR A 69 4.93 13.49 11.95
CA TYR A 69 6.10 13.31 12.81
C TYR A 69 6.16 11.93 13.47
N LEU A 70 5.56 10.92 12.84
CA LEU A 70 5.67 9.55 13.32
C LEU A 70 7.13 9.09 13.33
N TRP A 71 7.53 8.51 14.43
CA TRP A 71 8.77 7.75 14.58
C TRP A 71 8.43 6.26 14.61
N SER A 72 9.34 5.44 14.08
CA SER A 72 9.16 4.00 14.17
C SER A 72 9.08 3.55 15.62
N ASN A 73 8.11 2.69 15.93
CA ASN A 73 7.99 2.00 17.21
C ASN A 73 8.73 0.65 17.24
N GLY A 74 9.32 0.25 16.11
CA GLY A 74 10.21 -0.89 15.99
C GLY A 74 11.64 -0.45 15.62
N PRO A 75 12.66 -1.11 16.14
CA PRO A 75 14.04 -0.81 15.76
C PRO A 75 14.29 -1.19 14.30
N LYS A 76 15.12 -0.40 13.61
CA LYS A 76 15.46 -0.62 12.19
C LYS A 76 16.03 -2.01 11.94
N GLU A 77 16.72 -2.56 12.92
CA GLU A 77 17.30 -3.90 12.88
C GLU A 77 16.25 -5.01 12.71
N CYS A 78 15.00 -4.75 13.12
CA CYS A 78 13.85 -5.64 12.91
C CYS A 78 13.02 -5.27 11.67
N LEU A 79 13.33 -4.16 11.00
CA LEU A 79 12.63 -3.64 9.83
C LEU A 79 13.45 -3.79 8.55
N GLU A 80 14.70 -4.23 8.68
CA GLU A 80 15.62 -4.40 7.57
C GLU A 80 15.17 -5.54 6.65
N PHE A 81 15.22 -5.29 5.34
CA PHE A 81 14.98 -6.34 4.35
C PHE A 81 16.21 -7.23 4.22
N ALA A 82 16.00 -8.54 4.05
CA ALA A 82 17.10 -9.50 3.91
C ALA A 82 18.01 -9.24 2.69
N ASP A 83 17.49 -8.59 1.67
CA ASP A 83 18.19 -8.29 0.42
C ASP A 83 18.56 -6.80 0.27
N TYR A 84 18.40 -5.99 1.32
CA TYR A 84 18.70 -4.57 1.28
C TYR A 84 18.83 -3.97 2.68
N SER A 85 20.05 -3.63 3.09
CA SER A 85 20.30 -3.09 4.43
C SER A 85 20.12 -1.57 4.50
N PHE A 86 19.90 -1.05 5.71
CA PHE A 86 19.89 0.40 5.95
C PHE A 86 21.27 1.02 5.68
N GLU A 87 22.33 0.29 6.02
CA GLU A 87 23.70 0.78 5.77
C GLU A 87 24.00 0.85 4.28
N GLU A 88 23.57 -0.13 3.49
CA GLU A 88 23.68 -0.10 2.03
C GLU A 88 22.91 1.09 1.45
N HIS A 89 21.74 1.42 2.00
CA HIS A 89 20.92 2.53 1.49
C HIS A 89 21.51 3.90 1.83
N PHE A 90 21.88 4.12 3.10
CA PHE A 90 22.31 5.44 3.58
C PHE A 90 23.82 5.66 3.51
N GLY A 91 24.63 4.61 3.29
CA GLY A 91 26.09 4.68 3.30
C GLY A 91 26.69 5.04 4.67
N ARG A 92 25.88 4.98 5.74
CA ARG A 92 26.27 5.32 7.11
C ARG A 92 25.29 4.71 8.12
N PRO A 93 25.71 4.49 9.36
CA PRO A 93 24.79 4.13 10.44
C PRO A 93 23.73 5.21 10.67
N ILE A 94 22.51 4.79 10.98
CA ILE A 94 21.39 5.66 11.39
C ILE A 94 20.84 5.18 12.74
N PRO A 95 20.10 6.03 13.49
CA PRO A 95 19.47 5.63 14.73
C PRO A 95 18.53 4.42 14.57
N SER A 96 18.43 3.58 15.60
CA SER A 96 17.58 2.36 15.57
C SER A 96 16.11 2.66 15.39
N TYR A 97 15.62 3.78 15.87
CA TYR A 97 14.23 4.20 15.69
C TYR A 97 14.16 5.39 14.72
N PRO A 98 14.05 5.16 13.42
CA PRO A 98 14.05 6.24 12.45
C PRO A 98 12.68 6.90 12.32
N PRO A 99 12.59 8.19 11.95
CA PRO A 99 11.34 8.84 11.58
C PRO A 99 10.76 8.24 10.30
N ARG A 100 9.44 8.35 10.12
CA ARG A 100 8.73 7.78 8.97
C ARG A 100 9.34 8.14 7.61
N ALA A 101 9.85 9.35 7.46
CA ALA A 101 10.44 9.82 6.20
C ALA A 101 11.68 9.02 5.83
N VAL A 102 12.50 8.66 6.82
CA VAL A 102 13.68 7.80 6.64
C VAL A 102 13.28 6.38 6.27
N LEU A 103 12.25 5.82 6.93
CA LEU A 103 11.73 4.51 6.56
C LEU A 103 11.13 4.50 5.14
N ARG A 104 10.37 5.55 4.78
CA ARG A 104 9.86 5.67 3.42
C ARG A 104 10.98 5.71 2.40
N ASP A 105 12.01 6.50 2.64
CA ASP A 105 13.17 6.63 1.76
C ASP A 105 13.87 5.29 1.57
N TYR A 106 14.08 4.56 2.66
CA TYR A 106 14.65 3.22 2.64
C TYR A 106 13.81 2.21 1.82
N ILE A 107 12.49 2.17 2.05
CA ILE A 107 11.58 1.30 1.30
C ILE A 107 11.62 1.66 -0.20
N MET A 108 11.60 2.95 -0.52
CA MET A 108 11.64 3.44 -1.91
C MET A 108 12.99 3.17 -2.56
N GLY A 109 14.09 3.28 -1.83
CA GLY A 109 15.42 2.94 -2.32
C GLY A 109 15.54 1.47 -2.75
N ARG A 110 14.96 0.55 -1.97
CA ARG A 110 14.89 -0.87 -2.35
C ARG A 110 14.09 -1.08 -3.64
N VAL A 111 12.94 -0.43 -3.74
CA VAL A 111 12.05 -0.55 -4.91
C VAL A 111 12.68 0.04 -6.15
N ALA A 112 13.39 1.16 -6.03
CA ALA A 112 14.07 1.83 -7.15
C ALA A 112 15.16 0.97 -7.82
N LYS A 113 15.69 -0.03 -7.11
CA LYS A 113 16.64 -1.02 -7.66
C LYS A 113 15.97 -2.13 -8.49
N SER A 114 14.70 -1.99 -8.80
CA SER A 114 13.89 -3.00 -9.48
C SER A 114 13.07 -2.40 -10.63
N ASN A 115 12.55 -3.27 -11.47
CA ASN A 115 11.74 -2.89 -12.64
C ASN A 115 10.22 -3.04 -12.38
N MET A 116 9.80 -3.14 -11.09
CA MET A 116 8.41 -3.50 -10.75
C MET A 116 7.39 -2.41 -11.06
N ARG A 117 7.83 -1.16 -11.28
CA ARG A 117 6.92 -0.05 -11.63
C ARG A 117 6.07 -0.36 -12.87
N GLN A 118 6.60 -1.13 -13.81
CA GLN A 118 5.90 -1.54 -15.03
C GLN A 118 4.63 -2.36 -14.78
N TYR A 119 4.53 -3.04 -13.63
CA TYR A 119 3.37 -3.85 -13.26
C TYR A 119 2.28 -3.04 -12.53
N ILE A 120 2.56 -1.79 -12.15
CA ILE A 120 1.67 -1.01 -11.28
C ILE A 120 0.87 -0.02 -12.11
N ARG A 121 -0.46 -0.12 -12.00
CA ARG A 121 -1.41 0.88 -12.50
C ARG A 121 -1.77 1.82 -11.35
N PHE A 122 -1.17 3.01 -11.37
CA PHE A 122 -1.42 4.05 -10.40
C PHE A 122 -2.72 4.79 -10.68
N ASN A 123 -3.25 5.49 -9.67
CA ASN A 123 -4.52 6.22 -9.71
C ASN A 123 -5.68 5.30 -10.12
N THR A 124 -5.62 4.06 -9.67
CA THR A 124 -6.63 3.04 -9.98
C THR A 124 -7.13 2.43 -8.68
N ALA A 125 -8.37 2.75 -8.34
CA ALA A 125 -9.02 2.24 -7.13
C ALA A 125 -9.71 0.92 -7.43
N VAL A 126 -9.45 -0.11 -6.61
CA VAL A 126 -10.22 -1.36 -6.67
C VAL A 126 -11.50 -1.18 -5.86
N HIS A 127 -12.65 -1.34 -6.51
CA HIS A 127 -13.96 -1.20 -5.89
C HIS A 127 -14.58 -2.52 -5.50
N TRP A 128 -14.35 -3.57 -6.32
CA TRP A 128 -14.96 -4.86 -6.07
C TRP A 128 -14.11 -6.01 -6.59
N VAL A 129 -14.18 -7.14 -5.88
CA VAL A 129 -13.62 -8.41 -6.32
C VAL A 129 -14.68 -9.49 -6.12
N ALA A 130 -15.03 -10.20 -7.19
CA ALA A 130 -15.94 -11.34 -7.14
C ALA A 130 -15.21 -12.59 -7.60
N HIS A 131 -15.44 -13.71 -6.93
CA HIS A 131 -14.99 -15.04 -7.35
C HIS A 131 -16.14 -15.74 -8.06
N ASP A 132 -15.90 -16.26 -9.25
CA ASP A 132 -16.82 -17.12 -9.98
C ASP A 132 -16.44 -18.59 -9.75
N GLU A 133 -17.23 -19.28 -8.95
CA GLU A 133 -17.01 -20.69 -8.63
C GLU A 133 -17.09 -21.62 -9.87
N SER A 134 -17.81 -21.23 -10.90
CA SER A 134 -17.98 -22.04 -12.11
C SER A 134 -16.75 -22.03 -13.00
N THR A 135 -16.03 -20.92 -13.05
CA THR A 135 -14.81 -20.72 -13.86
C THR A 135 -13.54 -20.79 -13.03
N GLY A 136 -13.63 -20.62 -11.71
CA GLY A 136 -12.51 -20.45 -10.79
C GLY A 136 -11.76 -19.11 -10.97
N LYS A 137 -12.36 -18.13 -11.68
CA LYS A 137 -11.77 -16.84 -11.96
C LYS A 137 -12.22 -15.78 -10.95
N PHE A 138 -11.41 -14.74 -10.84
CA PHE A 138 -11.74 -13.53 -10.09
C PHE A 138 -12.01 -12.37 -11.05
N ALA A 139 -13.16 -11.76 -10.93
CA ALA A 139 -13.49 -10.50 -11.62
C ALA A 139 -13.10 -9.33 -10.69
N VAL A 140 -12.15 -8.51 -11.12
CA VAL A 140 -11.67 -7.34 -10.37
C VAL A 140 -12.19 -6.08 -11.05
N THR A 141 -13.07 -5.35 -10.35
CA THR A 141 -13.65 -4.09 -10.82
C THR A 141 -12.87 -2.92 -10.26
N VAL A 142 -12.39 -2.06 -11.13
CA VAL A 142 -11.53 -0.92 -10.81
C VAL A 142 -12.11 0.37 -11.39
N ARG A 143 -11.75 1.51 -10.78
CA ARG A 143 -12.00 2.85 -11.29
C ARG A 143 -10.67 3.53 -11.61
N ASP A 144 -10.49 3.96 -12.84
CA ASP A 144 -9.44 4.92 -13.19
C ASP A 144 -9.81 6.29 -12.64
N LEU A 145 -9.05 6.78 -11.68
CA LEU A 145 -9.37 8.01 -10.96
C LEU A 145 -9.11 9.28 -11.79
N LYS A 146 -8.32 9.19 -12.85
CA LYS A 146 -8.04 10.32 -13.73
C LYS A 146 -9.07 10.47 -14.83
N GLN A 147 -9.56 9.35 -15.34
CA GLN A 147 -10.55 9.31 -16.43
C GLN A 147 -11.97 9.20 -15.91
N ASP A 148 -12.13 8.85 -14.64
CA ASP A 148 -13.41 8.56 -13.99
C ASP A 148 -14.17 7.40 -14.67
N GLU A 149 -13.44 6.37 -15.09
CA GLU A 149 -13.97 5.23 -15.82
C GLU A 149 -13.88 3.95 -15.01
N MET A 150 -14.96 3.16 -15.05
CA MET A 150 -15.04 1.84 -14.45
C MET A 150 -14.68 0.77 -15.47
N SER A 151 -13.89 -0.23 -15.06
CA SER A 151 -13.63 -1.42 -15.86
C SER A 151 -13.53 -2.66 -14.99
N THR A 152 -13.71 -3.83 -15.60
CA THR A 152 -13.59 -5.12 -14.92
C THR A 152 -12.67 -6.02 -15.73
N GLU A 153 -11.70 -6.64 -15.07
CA GLU A 153 -10.78 -7.60 -15.67
C GLU A 153 -10.82 -8.92 -14.91
N GLU A 154 -10.56 -10.02 -15.62
CA GLU A 154 -10.51 -11.37 -15.04
C GLU A 154 -9.08 -11.80 -14.73
N PHE A 155 -8.91 -12.49 -13.58
CA PHE A 155 -7.66 -13.01 -13.09
C PHE A 155 -7.81 -14.44 -12.59
N ASP A 156 -6.72 -15.21 -12.64
CA ASP A 156 -6.67 -16.56 -12.04
C ASP A 156 -6.44 -16.48 -10.52
N HIS A 157 -5.70 -15.46 -10.05
CA HIS A 157 -5.40 -15.26 -8.64
C HIS A 157 -5.47 -13.79 -8.27
N VAL A 158 -5.85 -13.54 -7.01
CA VAL A 158 -5.86 -12.20 -6.41
C VAL A 158 -5.03 -12.22 -5.13
N ILE A 159 -4.11 -11.27 -5.03
CA ILE A 159 -3.29 -11.05 -3.83
C ILE A 159 -3.78 -9.76 -3.17
N VAL A 160 -4.38 -9.89 -1.98
CA VAL A 160 -4.88 -8.75 -1.21
C VAL A 160 -3.74 -8.15 -0.40
N ALA A 161 -3.30 -6.95 -0.78
CA ALA A 161 -2.22 -6.20 -0.14
C ALA A 161 -2.68 -4.78 0.26
N THR A 162 -3.96 -4.64 0.63
CA THR A 162 -4.65 -3.37 0.89
C THR A 162 -4.30 -2.72 2.23
N GLY A 163 -3.50 -3.38 3.07
CA GLY A 163 -3.24 -2.92 4.43
C GLY A 163 -4.42 -3.18 5.38
N HIS A 164 -4.30 -2.75 6.63
CA HIS A 164 -5.28 -3.08 7.67
C HIS A 164 -5.70 -1.90 8.56
N PHE A 165 -5.23 -0.67 8.27
CA PHE A 165 -5.56 0.54 9.03
C PHE A 165 -6.36 1.57 8.23
N SER A 166 -7.05 1.15 7.17
CA SER A 166 -7.74 2.06 6.27
C SER A 166 -9.07 2.58 6.81
N THR A 167 -9.77 1.74 7.56
CA THR A 167 -11.11 2.07 8.07
C THR A 167 -11.06 2.20 9.58
N PRO A 168 -11.37 3.40 10.12
CA PRO A 168 -11.41 3.59 11.57
C PRO A 168 -12.59 2.83 12.20
N ASN A 169 -12.31 2.11 13.29
CA ASN A 169 -13.33 1.57 14.14
C ASN A 169 -13.54 2.53 15.33
N ALA A 170 -14.59 3.34 15.28
CA ALA A 170 -14.91 4.30 16.31
C ALA A 170 -15.96 3.70 17.28
N PRO A 171 -15.54 3.16 18.42
CA PRO A 171 -16.47 2.60 19.40
C PRO A 171 -17.29 3.70 20.07
N TYR A 172 -18.52 3.37 20.47
CA TYR A 172 -19.32 4.25 21.28
C TYR A 172 -18.84 4.21 22.74
N PHE A 173 -18.68 5.39 23.34
CA PHE A 173 -18.44 5.58 24.77
C PHE A 173 -19.55 6.48 25.33
N GLU A 174 -20.27 5.98 26.34
CA GLU A 174 -21.32 6.77 27.03
C GLU A 174 -20.74 8.05 27.60
N GLY A 175 -21.38 9.18 27.32
CA GLY A 175 -20.98 10.51 27.79
C GLY A 175 -19.91 11.19 26.92
N LEU A 176 -19.38 10.53 25.87
CA LEU A 176 -18.40 11.14 24.99
C LEU A 176 -18.97 12.37 24.25
N GLU A 177 -20.26 12.35 23.96
CA GLU A 177 -21.01 13.46 23.34
C GLU A 177 -21.10 14.71 24.23
N GLN A 178 -20.88 14.57 25.55
CA GLN A 178 -20.88 15.67 26.51
C GLN A 178 -19.49 16.29 26.68
N PHE A 179 -18.45 15.69 26.12
CA PHE A 179 -17.11 16.22 26.21
C PHE A 179 -16.99 17.52 25.37
N PRO A 180 -16.63 18.66 26.01
CA PRO A 180 -16.65 19.95 25.32
C PRO A 180 -15.47 20.18 24.40
N GLY A 181 -14.50 19.28 24.41
CA GLY A 181 -13.27 19.35 23.60
C GLY A 181 -13.41 18.64 22.24
N ARG A 182 -12.36 18.70 21.47
CA ARG A 182 -12.29 17.98 20.19
C ARG A 182 -12.11 16.48 20.42
N VAL A 183 -12.97 15.68 19.82
CA VAL A 183 -12.84 14.23 19.76
C VAL A 183 -12.32 13.85 18.37
N LEU A 184 -11.32 12.99 18.31
CA LEU A 184 -10.64 12.61 17.08
C LEU A 184 -10.25 11.14 17.13
N HIS A 185 -10.54 10.39 16.09
CA HIS A 185 -9.98 9.05 15.92
C HIS A 185 -8.50 9.15 15.50
N ALA A 186 -7.65 8.25 16.00
CA ALA A 186 -6.22 8.24 15.67
C ALA A 186 -5.94 8.15 14.17
N HIS A 187 -6.83 7.50 13.40
CA HIS A 187 -6.75 7.45 11.94
C HIS A 187 -6.69 8.85 11.30
N ASP A 188 -7.36 9.84 11.87
CA ASP A 188 -7.45 11.19 11.29
C ASP A 188 -6.46 12.20 11.92
N PHE A 189 -5.65 11.75 12.87
CA PHE A 189 -4.56 12.55 13.39
C PHE A 189 -3.46 12.69 12.33
N ARG A 190 -3.14 13.92 11.93
CA ARG A 190 -2.15 14.21 10.87
C ARG A 190 -0.97 15.03 11.35
N ASP A 191 -1.22 15.98 12.22
CA ASP A 191 -0.24 16.93 12.72
C ASP A 191 -0.68 17.45 14.08
N ALA A 192 0.24 17.90 14.93
CA ALA A 192 0.00 18.50 16.24
C ALA A 192 0.13 20.02 16.18
#